data_80888378500d7685379e1d72bbdb3512
#
_entry.id   80888378500d7685379e1d72bbdb3512
#
_cell.length_a   1.000
_cell.length_b   1.000
_cell.length_c   1.000
_cell.angle_alpha   90.00
_cell.angle_beta   90.00
_cell.angle_gamma   90.00
#
_symmetry.space_group_name_H-M   'P 1'
#
loop_
_entity.id
_entity.type
_entity.pdbx_description
1 polymer ?
#
loop_
_entity_poly.entity_id
_entity_poly.type
_entity_poly.pdbx_seq_one_letter_code
_entity_poly.pdbx_strand_id
1 'polypeptide(L)' 'MTYITISGDTWDMIAYKCYGSGKEMLADKIMAANKLALDYFVFPAGVVLTVPELTEEDTSGLPPWMTEG' A
#
# COMPACT_ATOMS: atom_id res chain seq x y z
N MET A 1 7.30 6.68 3.10
CA MET A 1 7.32 7.05 1.67
C MET A 1 6.02 7.76 1.33
N THR A 2 6.07 8.68 0.43
CA THR A 2 4.89 9.45 0.03
C THR A 2 4.52 9.09 -1.40
N TYR A 3 3.25 8.91 -1.66
CA TYR A 3 2.76 8.61 -3.01
C TYR A 3 1.75 9.67 -3.40
N ILE A 4 1.87 10.20 -4.61
CA ILE A 4 0.91 11.18 -5.12
C ILE A 4 0.09 10.45 -6.19
N THR A 5 -1.23 10.45 -6.02
CA THR A 5 -2.10 9.67 -6.89
C THR A 5 -2.23 10.28 -8.27
N ILE A 6 -2.61 9.43 -9.21
CA ILE A 6 -3.01 9.89 -10.54
C ILE A 6 -4.48 9.53 -10.71
N SER A 7 -5.12 10.19 -11.64
CA SER A 7 -6.54 9.96 -11.86
C SER A 7 -6.79 8.50 -12.21
N GLY A 8 -7.73 7.89 -11.50
CA GLY A 8 -8.08 6.48 -11.72
C GLY A 8 -7.40 5.50 -10.81
N ASP A 9 -6.52 5.95 -9.92
CA ASP A 9 -5.88 5.04 -8.98
C ASP A 9 -6.91 4.48 -7.99
N THR A 10 -6.68 3.23 -7.58
CA THR A 10 -7.44 2.62 -6.51
C THR A 10 -6.46 2.16 -5.44
N TRP A 11 -7.00 1.80 -4.28
CA TRP A 11 -6.14 1.34 -3.19
C TRP A 11 -5.28 0.15 -3.61
N ASP A 12 -5.88 -0.80 -4.33
CA ASP A 12 -5.15 -1.99 -4.77
C ASP A 12 -4.05 -1.62 -5.75
N MET A 13 -4.33 -0.72 -6.68
CA MET A 13 -3.32 -0.30 -7.64
C MET A 13 -2.19 0.45 -6.96
N ILE A 14 -2.51 1.25 -5.96
CA ILE A 14 -1.47 1.98 -5.23
C ILE A 14 -0.58 1.01 -4.49
N ALA A 15 -1.17 -0.01 -3.86
CA ALA A 15 -0.37 -1.03 -3.18
C ALA A 15 0.53 -1.77 -4.16
N TYR A 16 0.01 -2.09 -5.34
CA TYR A 16 0.80 -2.75 -6.35
C TYR A 16 1.97 -1.87 -6.80
N LYS A 17 1.72 -0.59 -7.01
CA LYS A 17 2.76 0.32 -7.47
C LYS A 17 3.83 0.55 -6.41
N CYS A 18 3.42 0.59 -5.14
CA CYS A 18 4.34 0.91 -4.07
C CYS A 18 5.06 -0.32 -3.52
N TYR A 19 4.36 -1.45 -3.45
CA TYR A 19 4.91 -2.65 -2.82
C TYR A 19 5.24 -3.75 -3.82
N GLY A 20 4.66 -3.72 -5.00
CA GLY A 20 4.98 -4.67 -6.04
C GLY A 20 3.92 -5.72 -6.25
N SER A 21 4.16 -6.57 -7.24
CA SER A 21 3.22 -7.59 -7.63
C SER A 21 3.02 -8.58 -6.49
N GLY A 22 1.79 -8.99 -6.28
CA GLY A 22 1.46 -9.93 -5.22
C GLY A 22 1.28 -9.29 -3.87
N LYS A 23 1.39 -7.96 -3.79
CA LYS A 23 1.27 -7.26 -2.52
C LYS A 23 0.01 -6.43 -2.43
N GLU A 24 -0.94 -6.66 -3.32
CA GLU A 24 -2.17 -5.85 -3.33
C GLU A 24 -2.95 -6.02 -2.04
N MET A 25 -2.83 -7.18 -1.40
CA MET A 25 -3.52 -7.40 -0.14
C MET A 25 -3.02 -6.48 0.96
N LEU A 26 -1.91 -5.82 0.76
CA LEU A 26 -1.36 -4.91 1.76
C LEU A 26 -1.92 -3.50 1.62
N ALA A 27 -2.91 -3.30 0.77
CA ALA A 27 -3.54 -1.98 0.61
C ALA A 27 -4.11 -1.48 1.94
N ASP A 28 -4.54 -2.37 2.82
CA ASP A 28 -5.06 -1.95 4.12
C ASP A 28 -4.00 -1.26 4.96
N LYS A 29 -2.72 -1.55 4.75
CA LYS A 29 -1.66 -0.84 5.46
C LYS A 29 -1.64 0.63 5.05
N ILE A 30 -1.82 0.89 3.75
CA ILE A 30 -1.85 2.25 3.26
C ILE A 30 -3.12 2.94 3.74
N MET A 31 -4.24 2.23 3.73
CA MET A 31 -5.51 2.77 4.20
C MET A 31 -5.41 3.17 5.67
N ALA A 32 -4.77 2.34 6.48
CA ALA A 32 -4.64 2.63 7.91
C ALA A 32 -3.79 3.88 8.15
N ALA A 33 -2.83 4.14 7.28
CA ALA A 33 -1.99 5.32 7.42
C ALA A 33 -2.63 6.58 6.84
N ASN A 34 -3.75 6.44 6.11
CA ASN A 34 -4.36 7.58 5.44
C ASN A 34 -5.88 7.58 5.70
N LYS A 35 -6.25 7.63 6.96
CA LYS A 35 -7.66 7.49 7.33
C LYS A 35 -8.53 8.59 6.75
N LEU A 36 -7.97 9.77 6.51
CA LEU A 36 -8.75 10.86 5.93
C LEU A 36 -9.06 10.64 4.46
N ALA A 37 -8.39 9.69 3.81
CA ALA A 37 -8.60 9.41 2.40
C ALA A 37 -9.45 8.16 2.18
N LEU A 38 -10.06 7.60 3.23
CA LEU A 38 -10.82 6.37 3.10
C LEU A 38 -12.11 6.54 2.31
N ASP A 39 -12.54 7.78 2.09
CA ASP A 39 -13.73 8.01 1.29
C ASP A 39 -13.49 7.78 -0.19
N TYR A 40 -12.26 7.69 -0.62
CA TYR A 40 -11.99 7.50 -2.04
C TYR A 40 -12.00 6.00 -2.36
N PHE A 41 -12.74 5.60 -3.35
CA PHE A 41 -12.59 4.29 -3.97
C PHE A 41 -11.72 4.42 -5.19
N VAL A 42 -11.90 5.49 -5.96
CA VAL A 42 -11.08 5.80 -7.10
C VAL A 42 -10.54 7.19 -6.87
N PHE A 43 -9.23 7.36 -6.92
CA PHE A 43 -8.62 8.62 -6.59
C PHE A 43 -8.57 9.57 -7.78
N PRO A 44 -8.76 10.86 -7.53
CA PRO A 44 -8.38 11.85 -8.52
C PRO A 44 -6.87 12.04 -8.49
N ALA A 45 -6.33 12.75 -9.46
CA ALA A 45 -4.92 13.04 -9.47
C ALA A 45 -4.56 13.99 -8.34
N GLY A 46 -3.38 13.82 -7.77
CA GLY A 46 -2.84 14.80 -6.84
C GLY A 46 -3.14 14.58 -5.36
N VAL A 47 -3.71 13.44 -4.98
CA VAL A 47 -3.92 13.16 -3.56
C VAL A 47 -2.63 12.62 -2.98
N VAL A 48 -2.14 13.24 -1.92
CA VAL A 48 -0.88 12.86 -1.29
C VAL A 48 -1.16 11.85 -0.21
N LEU A 49 -0.57 10.67 -0.32
CA LEU A 49 -0.77 9.58 0.63
C LEU A 49 0.55 9.22 1.29
N THR A 50 0.46 8.84 2.55
CA THR A 50 1.60 8.30 3.27
C THR A 50 1.61 6.80 3.07
N VAL A 51 2.74 6.25 2.61
CA VAL A 51 2.87 4.82 2.36
C VAL A 51 3.86 4.27 3.38
N PRO A 52 3.39 3.49 4.36
CA PRO A 52 4.31 2.98 5.37
C PRO A 52 5.24 1.94 4.76
N GLU A 53 6.43 1.86 5.31
CA GLU A 53 7.37 0.84 4.87
C GLU A 53 6.97 -0.48 5.49
N LEU A 54 7.16 -1.56 4.73
CA LEU A 54 6.82 -2.87 5.22
C LEU A 54 7.98 -3.45 6.01
N THR A 55 7.63 -4.16 7.08
CA THR A 55 8.62 -4.93 7.83
C THR A 55 8.64 -6.34 7.26
N GLU A 56 9.55 -7.15 7.72
CA GLU A 56 9.58 -8.52 7.28
C GLU A 56 8.30 -9.24 7.59
N GLU A 57 7.70 -8.94 8.72
CA GLU A 57 6.44 -9.58 9.07
C GLU A 57 5.34 -9.18 8.12
N ASP A 58 5.33 -7.94 7.69
CA ASP A 58 4.31 -7.47 6.77
C ASP A 58 4.50 -8.06 5.38
N THR A 59 5.72 -8.30 4.96
CA THR A 59 5.97 -8.72 3.59
C THR A 59 5.92 -10.21 3.43
N SER A 60 6.29 -10.97 4.47
CA SER A 60 6.45 -12.38 4.28
C SER A 60 5.21 -13.18 4.58
N GLY A 61 4.46 -12.79 5.56
CA GLY A 61 3.41 -13.65 6.06
C GLY A 61 3.94 -14.96 6.60
N LEU A 62 5.26 -15.11 6.71
CA LEU A 62 5.90 -16.34 7.16
C LEU A 62 6.73 -16.05 8.40
N PRO A 63 6.98 -17.07 9.21
CA PRO A 63 7.88 -16.87 10.36
C PRO A 63 9.27 -16.48 9.87
N PRO A 64 10.02 -15.75 10.70
CA PRO A 64 11.32 -15.24 10.25
C PRO A 64 12.27 -16.32 9.78
N TRP A 65 12.19 -17.53 10.38
CA TRP A 65 13.14 -18.56 9.98
C TRP A 65 12.81 -19.14 8.61
N MET A 66 11.66 -18.80 8.02
CA MET A 66 11.33 -19.31 6.71
C MET A 66 11.48 -18.27 5.62
N THR A 67 11.95 -17.07 5.96
CA THR A 67 12.06 -16.01 4.97
C THR A 67 13.41 -15.86 4.37
N GLU A 68 14.43 -16.56 4.90
CA GLU A 68 15.67 -16.39 4.37
C GLU A 68 15.83 -17.13 3.21
N GLY A 69 16.05 -16.95 2.45
CA GLY A 69 16.02 -17.68 1.31
C GLY A 69 16.22 -17.40 0.20
#